data_28ef7b382f0b6aea50e6514428253a6b
#
_entry.id   28ef7b382f0b6aea50e6514428253a6b
#
_cell.length_a   1.000
_cell.length_b   1.000
_cell.length_c   1.000
_cell.angle_alpha   90.00
_cell.angle_beta   90.00
_cell.angle_gamma   90.00
#
_symmetry.space_group_name_H-M   'P 1'
#
loop_
_entity.id
_entity.type
_entity.pdbx_description
1 polymer ?
#
loop_
_entity_poly.entity_id
_entity_poly.type
_entity_poly.pdbx_seq_one_letter_code
_entity_poly.pdbx_strand_id
1 'polypeptide(L)'
;MSMGAVDTARAAARERVDLGEIERELDRELDGPSTGLLKAAERHLCITHGAKRARPQLVLLLGQVAGSPHDALVDAAVAVELIHSASLLHDDVVDEGELRRGLPTVNARHGNVVAVLAGDHLLSRSLVRLARYPQALSTRAAEVVAEMSRAAVREVEVRGDASLSASGWREVAMGKTAALFGLCGFAAGILSGDLPRARRFESASRSLGMAFQMQDDLGDLVDQNQDRYGDIKERNPSLPVLLACEQQPALAARFAETWSNLPVTADSARLLGEAVLDTTAVDRTLEAVLRDVADARAALAPDAGHPAVDLIWAFAESLLADPRRVRTPWRDRE
;
A
#
# COMPACT_ATOMS: atom_id res chain seq x y z
N MET A 1 -1.22 -2.26 23.95
CA MET A 1 -2.37 -3.19 23.97
C MET A 1 -1.84 -4.61 23.85
N SER A 2 -2.44 -5.62 24.52
CA SER A 2 -2.02 -7.03 24.41
C SER A 2 -2.34 -7.59 23.01
N MET A 3 -1.61 -8.62 22.55
CA MET A 3 -1.83 -9.32 21.29
C MET A 3 -3.31 -9.69 21.07
N GLY A 4 -4.00 -10.13 22.13
CA GLY A 4 -5.41 -10.44 22.08
C GLY A 4 -6.34 -9.25 21.81
N ALA A 5 -5.97 -8.04 22.22
CA ALA A 5 -6.80 -6.85 21.96
C ALA A 5 -6.72 -6.38 20.50
N VAL A 6 -5.54 -6.52 19.87
CA VAL A 6 -5.37 -6.20 18.42
C VAL A 6 -6.09 -7.25 17.56
N ASP A 7 -6.01 -8.52 17.91
CA ASP A 7 -6.70 -9.59 17.18
C ASP A 7 -8.24 -9.51 17.37
N THR A 8 -8.71 -9.09 18.55
CA THR A 8 -10.13 -8.84 18.79
C THR A 8 -10.64 -7.62 18.02
N ALA A 9 -9.86 -6.52 17.97
CA ALA A 9 -10.20 -5.35 17.17
C ALA A 9 -10.19 -5.64 15.66
N ARG A 10 -9.26 -6.47 15.21
CA ARG A 10 -9.23 -7.01 13.83
C ARG A 10 -10.49 -7.83 13.49
N ALA A 11 -10.87 -8.73 14.39
CA ALA A 11 -12.07 -9.55 14.23
C ALA A 11 -13.33 -8.68 14.18
N ALA A 12 -13.48 -7.74 15.13
CA ALA A 12 -14.61 -6.83 15.18
C ALA A 12 -14.72 -5.89 13.98
N ALA A 13 -13.58 -5.40 13.45
CA ALA A 13 -13.57 -4.60 12.23
C ALA A 13 -13.94 -5.44 10.99
N ARG A 14 -13.53 -6.71 10.93
CA ARG A 14 -13.89 -7.65 9.87
C ARG A 14 -15.35 -8.09 9.92
N GLU A 15 -15.92 -8.32 11.11
CA GLU A 15 -17.33 -8.68 11.27
C GLU A 15 -18.30 -7.56 10.86
N ARG A 16 -17.89 -6.30 10.97
CA ARG A 16 -18.72 -5.14 10.61
C ARG A 16 -18.56 -4.67 9.16
N VAL A 17 -17.56 -5.19 8.46
CA VAL A 17 -17.32 -4.98 7.02
C VAL A 17 -17.42 -6.34 6.36
N ASP A 18 -18.49 -6.59 5.60
CA ASP A 18 -18.65 -7.87 4.89
C ASP A 18 -17.67 -7.95 3.71
N LEU A 19 -16.43 -8.35 4.00
CA LEU A 19 -15.44 -8.62 2.96
C LEU A 19 -15.85 -9.79 2.06
N GLY A 20 -16.71 -10.69 2.54
CA GLY A 20 -17.28 -11.76 1.72
C GLY A 20 -18.14 -11.21 0.58
N GLU A 21 -18.79 -10.05 0.77
CA GLU A 21 -19.50 -9.38 -0.31
C GLU A 21 -18.53 -8.85 -1.37
N ILE A 22 -17.44 -8.21 -0.95
CA ILE A 22 -16.39 -7.73 -1.87
C ILE A 22 -15.77 -8.89 -2.65
N GLU A 23 -15.48 -10.02 -1.99
CA GLU A 23 -14.92 -11.20 -2.67
C GLU A 23 -15.92 -11.77 -3.69
N ARG A 24 -17.21 -11.85 -3.35
CA ARG A 24 -18.25 -12.29 -4.31
C ARG A 24 -18.38 -11.34 -5.50
N GLU A 25 -18.33 -10.02 -5.27
CA GLU A 25 -18.42 -9.06 -6.37
C GLU A 25 -17.17 -9.06 -7.24
N LEU A 26 -15.97 -9.21 -6.66
CA LEU A 26 -14.73 -9.41 -7.42
C LEU A 26 -14.81 -10.68 -8.27
N ASP A 27 -15.31 -11.79 -7.70
CA ASP A 27 -15.45 -13.05 -8.41
C ASP A 27 -16.42 -12.91 -9.60
N ARG A 28 -17.58 -12.27 -9.39
CA ARG A 28 -18.55 -11.96 -10.47
C ARG A 28 -17.94 -11.06 -11.55
N GLU A 29 -17.19 -10.03 -11.11
CA GLU A 29 -16.50 -9.13 -12.04
C GLU A 29 -15.54 -9.92 -12.94
N LEU A 30 -14.73 -10.82 -12.36
CA LEU A 30 -13.77 -11.65 -13.08
C LEU A 30 -14.42 -12.77 -13.90
N ASP A 31 -15.67 -13.15 -13.61
CA ASP A 31 -16.47 -14.08 -14.40
C ASP A 31 -17.15 -13.43 -15.61
N GLY A 32 -16.95 -12.13 -15.83
CA GLY A 32 -17.44 -11.38 -16.97
C GLY A 32 -16.95 -11.90 -18.35
N PRO A 33 -17.01 -11.07 -19.40
CA PRO A 33 -16.76 -11.50 -20.77
C PRO A 33 -15.32 -11.92 -21.10
N SER A 34 -14.38 -11.76 -20.16
CA SER A 34 -12.99 -12.25 -20.32
C SER A 34 -12.97 -13.77 -20.46
N THR A 35 -12.22 -14.28 -21.42
CA THR A 35 -12.11 -15.72 -21.69
C THR A 35 -10.65 -16.17 -21.74
N GLY A 36 -10.46 -17.50 -21.60
CA GLY A 36 -9.16 -18.12 -21.80
C GLY A 36 -8.05 -17.58 -20.87
N LEU A 37 -6.94 -17.19 -21.48
CA LEU A 37 -5.72 -16.80 -20.81
C LEU A 37 -5.88 -15.51 -20.00
N LEU A 38 -6.61 -14.52 -20.51
CA LEU A 38 -6.84 -13.25 -19.81
C LEU A 38 -7.57 -13.47 -18.47
N LYS A 39 -8.67 -14.24 -18.52
CA LYS A 39 -9.43 -14.60 -17.30
C LYS A 39 -8.57 -15.37 -16.29
N ALA A 40 -7.75 -16.31 -16.78
CA ALA A 40 -6.85 -17.09 -15.92
C ALA A 40 -5.82 -16.20 -15.23
N ALA A 41 -5.25 -15.21 -15.93
CA ALA A 41 -4.29 -14.27 -15.39
C ALA A 41 -4.90 -13.34 -14.32
N GLU A 42 -6.07 -12.76 -14.62
CA GLU A 42 -6.80 -11.89 -13.69
C GLU A 42 -7.20 -12.62 -12.41
N ARG A 43 -7.78 -13.82 -12.53
CA ARG A 43 -8.17 -14.64 -11.36
C ARG A 43 -6.96 -15.07 -10.54
N HIS A 44 -5.86 -15.42 -11.19
CA HIS A 44 -4.63 -15.81 -10.50
C HIS A 44 -4.16 -14.74 -9.51
N LEU A 45 -4.22 -13.47 -9.88
CA LEU A 45 -3.82 -12.38 -8.98
C LEU A 45 -4.95 -11.96 -8.03
N CYS A 46 -6.15 -11.69 -8.54
CA CYS A 46 -7.22 -11.05 -7.76
C CYS A 46 -7.81 -11.98 -6.70
N ILE A 47 -7.88 -13.30 -6.95
CA ILE A 47 -8.48 -14.29 -6.04
C ILE A 47 -7.43 -15.00 -5.16
N THR A 48 -6.19 -14.53 -5.19
CA THR A 48 -5.12 -15.14 -4.39
C THR A 48 -5.41 -15.03 -2.89
N HIS A 49 -5.33 -16.15 -2.18
CA HIS A 49 -5.49 -16.21 -0.73
C HIS A 49 -4.49 -15.32 -0.01
N GLY A 50 -4.93 -14.68 1.08
CA GLY A 50 -4.07 -13.82 1.92
C GLY A 50 -4.04 -12.35 1.55
N ALA A 51 -4.84 -11.90 0.56
CA ALA A 51 -5.03 -10.48 0.32
C ALA A 51 -5.73 -9.82 1.52
N LYS A 52 -5.10 -8.76 2.08
CA LYS A 52 -5.63 -8.05 3.26
C LYS A 52 -6.90 -7.25 2.96
N ARG A 53 -7.19 -6.95 1.68
CA ARG A 53 -8.28 -6.07 1.22
C ARG A 53 -8.35 -4.74 1.98
N ALA A 54 -7.19 -4.18 2.28
CA ALA A 54 -7.09 -2.97 3.09
C ALA A 54 -7.83 -1.78 2.47
N ARG A 55 -7.72 -1.60 1.16
CA ARG A 55 -8.35 -0.50 0.44
C ARG A 55 -9.87 -0.63 0.37
N PRO A 56 -10.46 -1.78 -0.01
CA PRO A 56 -11.89 -2.04 0.12
C PRO A 56 -12.44 -1.77 1.53
N GLN A 57 -11.76 -2.25 2.57
CA GLN A 57 -12.17 -2.01 3.95
C GLN A 57 -12.25 -0.50 4.26
N LEU A 58 -11.24 0.26 3.85
CA LEU A 58 -11.20 1.70 4.09
C LEU A 58 -12.34 2.43 3.36
N VAL A 59 -12.69 2.05 2.11
CA VAL A 59 -13.84 2.59 1.39
C VAL A 59 -15.13 2.36 2.18
N LEU A 60 -15.35 1.13 2.65
CA LEU A 60 -16.59 0.77 3.35
C LEU A 60 -16.69 1.47 4.72
N LEU A 61 -15.60 1.53 5.48
CA LEU A 61 -15.58 2.18 6.80
C LEU A 61 -15.81 3.70 6.70
N LEU A 62 -15.10 4.38 5.81
CA LEU A 62 -15.29 5.82 5.59
C LEU A 62 -16.65 6.12 4.96
N GLY A 63 -17.15 5.23 4.11
CA GLY A 63 -18.48 5.34 3.52
C GLY A 63 -19.60 5.25 4.57
N GLN A 64 -19.45 4.38 5.58
CA GLN A 64 -20.37 4.35 6.73
C GLN A 64 -20.37 5.69 7.49
N VAL A 65 -19.19 6.29 7.72
CA VAL A 65 -19.07 7.62 8.35
C VAL A 65 -19.75 8.68 7.51
N ALA A 66 -19.62 8.60 6.18
CA ALA A 66 -20.24 9.56 5.26
C ALA A 66 -21.75 9.36 5.08
N GLY A 67 -22.30 8.21 5.42
CA GLY A 67 -23.67 7.84 5.12
C GLY A 67 -23.92 7.56 3.63
N SER A 68 -22.90 7.10 2.91
CA SER A 68 -22.98 6.81 1.48
C SER A 68 -23.79 5.54 1.19
N PRO A 69 -24.48 5.43 0.04
CA PRO A 69 -25.24 4.24 -0.32
C PRO A 69 -24.36 3.00 -0.38
N HIS A 70 -24.78 1.90 0.26
CA HIS A 70 -23.99 0.69 0.42
C HIS A 70 -23.56 0.08 -0.93
N ASP A 71 -24.50 -0.09 -1.88
CA ASP A 71 -24.19 -0.67 -3.18
C ASP A 71 -23.14 0.15 -3.95
N ALA A 72 -23.18 1.48 -3.83
CA ALA A 72 -22.20 2.38 -4.43
C ALA A 72 -20.82 2.23 -3.77
N LEU A 73 -20.79 2.00 -2.45
CA LEU A 73 -19.54 1.73 -1.73
C LEU A 73 -18.93 0.39 -2.13
N VAL A 74 -19.74 -0.65 -2.31
CA VAL A 74 -19.28 -1.95 -2.79
C VAL A 74 -18.69 -1.82 -4.20
N ASP A 75 -19.38 -1.12 -5.10
CA ASP A 75 -18.87 -0.84 -6.45
C ASP A 75 -17.52 -0.09 -6.42
N ALA A 76 -17.42 0.94 -5.59
CA ALA A 76 -16.17 1.71 -5.44
C ALA A 76 -15.05 0.87 -4.81
N ALA A 77 -15.36 0.05 -3.82
CA ALA A 77 -14.39 -0.84 -3.15
C ALA A 77 -13.82 -1.88 -4.13
N VAL A 78 -14.68 -2.49 -4.95
CA VAL A 78 -14.26 -3.40 -6.02
C VAL A 78 -13.40 -2.67 -7.05
N ALA A 79 -13.82 -1.49 -7.52
CA ALA A 79 -13.05 -0.71 -8.49
C ALA A 79 -11.65 -0.34 -7.98
N VAL A 80 -11.53 0.08 -6.74
CA VAL A 80 -10.23 0.39 -6.11
C VAL A 80 -9.34 -0.87 -6.02
N GLU A 81 -9.92 -2.03 -5.71
CA GLU A 81 -9.16 -3.28 -5.65
C GLU A 81 -8.72 -3.74 -7.05
N LEU A 82 -9.52 -3.49 -8.10
CA LEU A 82 -9.13 -3.75 -9.49
C LEU A 82 -7.97 -2.85 -9.92
N ILE A 83 -7.98 -1.55 -9.57
CA ILE A 83 -6.85 -0.63 -9.80
C ILE A 83 -5.60 -1.14 -9.08
N HIS A 84 -5.73 -1.55 -7.81
CA HIS A 84 -4.62 -2.12 -7.06
C HIS A 84 -4.08 -3.39 -7.70
N SER A 85 -4.96 -4.30 -8.12
CA SER A 85 -4.55 -5.55 -8.78
C SER A 85 -3.87 -5.27 -10.13
N ALA A 86 -4.35 -4.29 -10.89
CA ALA A 86 -3.69 -3.86 -12.13
C ALA A 86 -2.27 -3.33 -11.86
N SER A 87 -2.09 -2.48 -10.83
CA SER A 87 -0.76 -1.98 -10.47
C SER A 87 0.20 -3.10 -10.09
N LEU A 88 -0.27 -4.12 -9.35
CA LEU A 88 0.56 -5.26 -8.97
C LEU A 88 1.01 -6.10 -10.19
N LEU A 89 0.15 -6.25 -11.22
CA LEU A 89 0.53 -6.94 -12.47
C LEU A 89 1.62 -6.16 -13.22
N HIS A 90 1.51 -4.84 -13.26
CA HIS A 90 2.50 -3.98 -13.92
C HIS A 90 3.80 -3.93 -13.12
N ASP A 91 3.72 -3.83 -11.78
CA ASP A 91 4.89 -3.85 -10.90
C ASP A 91 5.68 -5.16 -11.05
N ASP A 92 5.00 -6.32 -11.08
CA ASP A 92 5.66 -7.63 -11.29
C ASP A 92 6.44 -7.70 -12.60
N VAL A 93 5.98 -7.00 -13.65
CA VAL A 93 6.70 -6.91 -14.94
C VAL A 93 7.90 -5.97 -14.83
N VAL A 94 7.73 -4.81 -14.19
CA VAL A 94 8.79 -3.78 -14.02
C VAL A 94 9.93 -4.30 -13.15
N ASP A 95 9.59 -5.06 -12.10
CA ASP A 95 10.54 -5.61 -11.12
C ASP A 95 11.07 -6.99 -11.52
N GLU A 96 10.62 -7.53 -12.68
CA GLU A 96 10.96 -8.89 -13.13
C GLU A 96 10.66 -9.94 -12.05
N GLY A 97 9.62 -9.71 -11.25
CA GLY A 97 9.25 -10.54 -10.10
C GLY A 97 8.84 -11.95 -10.53
N GLU A 98 9.42 -12.97 -9.91
CA GLU A 98 9.10 -14.38 -10.18
C GLU A 98 8.02 -14.92 -9.24
N LEU A 99 7.97 -14.44 -8.01
CA LEU A 99 7.05 -14.91 -6.98
C LEU A 99 6.32 -13.75 -6.30
N ARG A 100 5.03 -13.93 -6.05
CA ARG A 100 4.19 -13.05 -5.21
C ARG A 100 3.38 -13.88 -4.23
N ARG A 101 3.55 -13.61 -2.93
CA ARG A 101 2.91 -14.40 -1.85
C ARG A 101 3.17 -15.91 -1.95
N GLY A 102 4.37 -16.30 -2.36
CA GLY A 102 4.79 -17.69 -2.52
C GLY A 102 4.26 -18.40 -3.77
N LEU A 103 3.53 -17.70 -4.66
CA LEU A 103 3.05 -18.22 -5.94
C LEU A 103 3.78 -17.55 -7.10
N PRO A 104 3.99 -18.25 -8.24
CA PRO A 104 4.52 -17.63 -9.44
C PRO A 104 3.67 -16.42 -9.86
N THR A 105 4.34 -15.33 -10.25
CA THR A 105 3.67 -14.14 -10.78
C THR A 105 3.01 -14.43 -12.14
N VAL A 106 2.13 -13.54 -12.60
CA VAL A 106 1.48 -13.69 -13.91
C VAL A 106 2.50 -13.59 -15.04
N ASN A 107 3.48 -12.68 -14.94
CA ASN A 107 4.56 -12.56 -15.93
C ASN A 107 5.47 -13.81 -15.95
N ALA A 108 5.83 -14.39 -14.81
CA ALA A 108 6.60 -15.62 -14.77
C ALA A 108 5.83 -16.81 -15.35
N ARG A 109 4.50 -16.86 -15.18
CA ARG A 109 3.65 -17.96 -15.64
C ARG A 109 3.19 -17.85 -17.07
N HIS A 110 2.87 -16.63 -17.53
CA HIS A 110 2.18 -16.36 -18.80
C HIS A 110 2.92 -15.36 -19.71
N GLY A 111 4.04 -14.80 -19.24
CA GLY A 111 4.83 -13.81 -19.95
C GLY A 111 4.34 -12.37 -19.75
N ASN A 112 5.26 -11.42 -19.98
CA ASN A 112 5.03 -9.98 -19.75
C ASN A 112 3.84 -9.43 -20.52
N VAL A 113 3.64 -9.87 -21.79
CA VAL A 113 2.53 -9.40 -22.63
C VAL A 113 1.18 -9.68 -21.98
N VAL A 114 1.01 -10.87 -21.41
CA VAL A 114 -0.26 -11.26 -20.75
C VAL A 114 -0.44 -10.46 -19.45
N ALA A 115 0.62 -10.27 -18.67
CA ALA A 115 0.55 -9.49 -17.43
C ALA A 115 0.16 -8.03 -17.69
N VAL A 116 0.80 -7.37 -18.67
CA VAL A 116 0.48 -5.99 -19.06
C VAL A 116 -0.97 -5.86 -19.52
N LEU A 117 -1.40 -6.71 -20.47
CA LEU A 117 -2.76 -6.63 -20.99
C LEU A 117 -3.84 -7.00 -19.97
N ALA A 118 -3.55 -7.89 -19.02
CA ALA A 118 -4.45 -8.19 -17.91
C ALA A 118 -4.57 -6.98 -16.96
N GLY A 119 -3.47 -6.29 -16.66
CA GLY A 119 -3.48 -5.05 -15.90
C GLY A 119 -4.30 -3.96 -16.57
N ASP A 120 -4.09 -3.72 -17.87
CA ASP A 120 -4.85 -2.73 -18.64
C ASP A 120 -6.36 -3.05 -18.67
N HIS A 121 -6.71 -4.33 -18.78
CA HIS A 121 -8.10 -4.77 -18.77
C HIS A 121 -8.76 -4.55 -17.40
N LEU A 122 -8.11 -4.94 -16.29
CA LEU A 122 -8.62 -4.68 -14.94
C LEU A 122 -8.79 -3.18 -14.68
N LEU A 123 -7.84 -2.36 -15.11
CA LEU A 123 -7.92 -0.91 -15.01
C LEU A 123 -9.11 -0.34 -15.78
N SER A 124 -9.30 -0.79 -17.02
CA SER A 124 -10.44 -0.38 -17.86
C SER A 124 -11.77 -0.74 -17.18
N ARG A 125 -11.89 -1.93 -16.62
CA ARG A 125 -13.10 -2.40 -15.93
C ARG A 125 -13.39 -1.57 -14.68
N SER A 126 -12.36 -1.20 -13.91
CA SER A 126 -12.52 -0.33 -12.76
C SER A 126 -13.11 1.04 -13.14
N LEU A 127 -12.60 1.65 -14.21
CA LEU A 127 -13.09 2.94 -14.70
C LEU A 127 -14.53 2.87 -15.23
N VAL A 128 -14.88 1.81 -15.97
CA VAL A 128 -16.26 1.56 -16.42
C VAL A 128 -17.22 1.42 -15.22
N ARG A 129 -16.80 0.74 -14.16
CA ARG A 129 -17.58 0.60 -12.93
C ARG A 129 -17.84 1.95 -12.26
N LEU A 130 -16.81 2.78 -12.11
CA LEU A 130 -16.90 4.11 -11.51
C LEU A 130 -17.66 5.13 -12.37
N ALA A 131 -17.73 4.94 -13.69
CA ALA A 131 -18.44 5.84 -14.60
C ALA A 131 -19.97 5.87 -14.38
N ARG A 132 -20.53 4.96 -13.59
CA ARG A 132 -21.94 4.94 -13.19
C ARG A 132 -22.28 6.00 -12.12
N TYR A 133 -21.28 6.57 -11.48
CA TYR A 133 -21.35 7.46 -10.34
C TYR A 133 -20.97 8.90 -10.74
N PRO A 134 -21.00 9.88 -9.84
CA PRO A 134 -20.64 11.24 -10.19
C PRO A 134 -19.31 11.33 -10.93
N GLN A 135 -19.28 12.10 -12.03
CA GLN A 135 -18.10 12.24 -12.90
C GLN A 135 -16.82 12.57 -12.10
N ALA A 136 -16.95 13.33 -11.00
CA ALA A 136 -15.82 13.64 -10.13
C ALA A 136 -15.09 12.41 -9.62
N LEU A 137 -15.79 11.27 -9.39
CA LEU A 137 -15.18 10.03 -8.92
C LEU A 137 -14.35 9.37 -10.02
N SER A 138 -14.89 9.19 -11.22
CA SER A 138 -14.15 8.58 -12.34
C SER A 138 -12.99 9.48 -12.79
N THR A 139 -13.16 10.79 -12.79
CA THR A 139 -12.08 11.75 -13.07
C THR A 139 -10.97 11.60 -12.03
N ARG A 140 -11.32 11.58 -10.72
CA ARG A 140 -10.31 11.42 -9.66
C ARG A 140 -9.59 10.08 -9.73
N ALA A 141 -10.29 8.99 -10.07
CA ALA A 141 -9.67 7.69 -10.28
C ALA A 141 -8.63 7.72 -11.41
N ALA A 142 -8.97 8.34 -12.56
CA ALA A 142 -8.03 8.48 -13.67
C ALA A 142 -6.81 9.34 -13.30
N GLU A 143 -7.00 10.43 -12.55
CA GLU A 143 -5.90 11.26 -12.02
C GLU A 143 -4.98 10.46 -11.09
N VAL A 144 -5.56 9.64 -10.19
CA VAL A 144 -4.80 8.78 -9.27
C VAL A 144 -4.00 7.75 -10.03
N VAL A 145 -4.57 7.11 -11.06
CA VAL A 145 -3.81 6.19 -11.92
C VAL A 145 -2.62 6.88 -12.57
N ALA A 146 -2.83 8.11 -13.07
CA ALA A 146 -1.73 8.91 -13.65
C ALA A 146 -0.68 9.32 -12.58
N GLU A 147 -1.09 9.60 -11.33
CA GLU A 147 -0.16 9.83 -10.21
C GLU A 147 0.68 8.59 -9.93
N MET A 148 0.03 7.41 -9.84
CA MET A 148 0.69 6.12 -9.59
C MET A 148 1.71 5.79 -10.69
N SER A 149 1.34 5.97 -11.96
CA SER A 149 2.23 5.69 -13.09
C SER A 149 3.48 6.58 -13.07
N ARG A 150 3.32 7.90 -12.80
CA ARG A 150 4.46 8.79 -12.67
C ARG A 150 5.39 8.41 -11.51
N ALA A 151 4.79 8.02 -10.38
CA ALA A 151 5.57 7.60 -9.21
C ALA A 151 6.31 6.28 -9.46
N ALA A 152 5.70 5.31 -10.16
CA ALA A 152 6.36 4.07 -10.54
C ALA A 152 7.56 4.31 -11.47
N VAL A 153 7.43 5.20 -12.46
CA VAL A 153 8.58 5.60 -13.30
C VAL A 153 9.66 6.27 -12.45
N ARG A 154 9.26 7.19 -11.54
CA ARG A 154 10.22 7.86 -10.67
C ARG A 154 10.95 6.88 -9.75
N GLU A 155 10.29 5.86 -9.23
CA GLU A 155 10.91 4.80 -8.44
C GLU A 155 12.00 4.05 -9.24
N VAL A 156 11.73 3.71 -10.49
CA VAL A 156 12.72 3.10 -11.38
C VAL A 156 13.92 4.03 -11.60
N GLU A 157 13.69 5.34 -11.80
CA GLU A 157 14.76 6.32 -11.97
C GLU A 157 15.67 6.46 -10.76
N VAL A 158 15.14 6.33 -9.54
CA VAL A 158 15.90 6.47 -8.28
C VAL A 158 16.40 5.16 -7.71
N ARG A 159 16.14 4.05 -8.38
CA ARG A 159 16.61 2.73 -7.95
C ARG A 159 18.13 2.68 -7.85
N GLY A 160 18.65 2.37 -6.67
CA GLY A 160 20.10 2.36 -6.39
C GLY A 160 20.67 3.72 -6.01
N ASP A 161 19.86 4.75 -5.85
CA ASP A 161 20.30 6.08 -5.43
C ASP A 161 20.22 6.24 -3.90
N ALA A 162 21.32 5.93 -3.21
CA ALA A 162 21.44 6.13 -1.76
C ALA A 162 21.53 7.63 -1.35
N SER A 163 21.59 8.55 -2.30
CA SER A 163 21.59 10.00 -2.06
C SER A 163 20.23 10.67 -2.21
N LEU A 164 19.20 9.90 -2.57
CA LEU A 164 17.82 10.38 -2.62
C LEU A 164 17.43 10.99 -1.26
N SER A 165 16.86 12.19 -1.29
CA SER A 165 16.39 12.82 -0.05
C SER A 165 15.12 12.14 0.50
N ALA A 166 14.89 12.26 1.81
CA ALA A 166 13.64 11.81 2.42
C ALA A 166 12.39 12.46 1.78
N SER A 167 12.49 13.70 1.29
CA SER A 167 11.41 14.34 0.53
C SER A 167 11.20 13.70 -0.85
N GLY A 168 12.26 13.31 -1.55
CA GLY A 168 12.16 12.60 -2.83
C GLY A 168 11.52 11.20 -2.67
N TRP A 169 11.89 10.48 -1.62
CA TRP A 169 11.22 9.24 -1.24
C TRP A 169 9.73 9.48 -0.97
N ARG A 170 9.41 10.56 -0.21
CA ARG A 170 8.02 10.89 0.13
C ARG A 170 7.18 11.20 -1.11
N GLU A 171 7.74 11.82 -2.14
CA GLU A 171 7.06 12.06 -3.42
C GLU A 171 6.71 10.73 -4.13
N VAL A 172 7.65 9.79 -4.17
CA VAL A 172 7.40 8.44 -4.75
C VAL A 172 6.32 7.71 -3.95
N ALA A 173 6.46 7.60 -2.64
CA ALA A 173 5.51 6.91 -1.77
C ALA A 173 4.10 7.55 -1.81
N MET A 174 4.02 8.89 -1.90
CA MET A 174 2.76 9.63 -2.04
C MET A 174 2.03 9.25 -3.33
N GLY A 175 2.73 9.16 -4.45
CA GLY A 175 2.13 8.78 -5.73
C GLY A 175 1.87 7.27 -5.84
N LYS A 176 2.83 6.42 -5.48
CA LYS A 176 2.73 4.96 -5.66
C LYS A 176 1.70 4.34 -4.72
N THR A 177 1.75 4.68 -3.43
CA THR A 177 0.94 4.03 -2.39
C THR A 177 -0.19 4.92 -1.88
N ALA A 178 0.11 6.13 -1.43
CA ALA A 178 -0.85 6.99 -0.74
C ALA A 178 -1.95 7.53 -1.67
N ALA A 179 -1.69 7.70 -2.97
CA ALA A 179 -2.67 8.18 -3.93
C ALA A 179 -3.89 7.27 -4.00
N LEU A 180 -3.68 5.94 -4.05
CA LEU A 180 -4.80 4.99 -4.11
C LEU A 180 -5.53 4.86 -2.77
N PHE A 181 -4.83 4.99 -1.64
CA PHE A 181 -5.49 5.15 -0.34
C PHE A 181 -6.37 6.42 -0.33
N GLY A 182 -5.87 7.53 -0.87
CA GLY A 182 -6.63 8.76 -1.02
C GLY A 182 -7.91 8.58 -1.83
N LEU A 183 -7.86 7.82 -2.93
CA LEU A 183 -9.05 7.50 -3.72
C LEU A 183 -10.12 6.77 -2.90
N CYS A 184 -9.74 5.92 -1.95
CA CYS A 184 -10.70 5.25 -1.05
C CYS A 184 -11.52 6.28 -0.26
N GLY A 185 -10.83 7.28 0.35
CA GLY A 185 -11.49 8.34 1.11
C GLY A 185 -12.31 9.26 0.23
N PHE A 186 -11.78 9.64 -0.93
CA PHE A 186 -12.52 10.47 -1.89
C PHE A 186 -13.81 9.79 -2.36
N ALA A 187 -13.74 8.52 -2.73
CA ALA A 187 -14.90 7.72 -3.14
C ALA A 187 -15.96 7.67 -2.04
N ALA A 188 -15.54 7.38 -0.81
CA ALA A 188 -16.44 7.32 0.33
C ALA A 188 -17.21 8.64 0.53
N GLY A 189 -16.54 9.80 0.46
CA GLY A 189 -17.17 11.09 0.66
C GLY A 189 -18.00 11.56 -0.53
N ILE A 190 -17.51 11.39 -1.77
CA ILE A 190 -18.24 11.91 -2.96
C ILE A 190 -19.53 11.15 -3.23
N LEU A 191 -19.60 9.87 -2.86
CA LEU A 191 -20.80 9.05 -3.00
C LEU A 191 -21.93 9.47 -2.03
N SER A 192 -21.63 10.21 -0.94
CA SER A 192 -22.64 10.86 -0.11
C SER A 192 -23.12 12.22 -0.66
N GLY A 193 -22.52 12.70 -1.74
CA GLY A 193 -22.80 14.03 -2.31
C GLY A 193 -22.03 15.18 -1.64
N ASP A 194 -21.11 14.90 -0.71
CA ASP A 194 -20.36 15.89 0.07
C ASP A 194 -18.91 16.02 -0.42
N LEU A 195 -18.67 16.93 -1.37
CA LEU A 195 -17.32 17.15 -1.92
C LEU A 195 -16.31 17.68 -0.87
N PRO A 196 -16.64 18.62 0.03
CA PRO A 196 -15.76 18.99 1.12
C PRO A 196 -15.34 17.80 1.99
N ARG A 197 -16.27 16.93 2.37
CA ARG A 197 -15.98 15.71 3.12
C ARG A 197 -15.11 14.73 2.30
N ALA A 198 -15.41 14.56 1.01
CA ALA A 198 -14.61 13.73 0.11
C ALA A 198 -13.13 14.16 0.11
N ARG A 199 -12.84 15.46 0.05
CA ARG A 199 -11.48 16.00 0.11
C ARG A 199 -10.80 15.77 1.46
N ARG A 200 -11.54 15.92 2.57
CA ARG A 200 -11.01 15.62 3.91
C ARG A 200 -10.67 14.14 4.07
N PHE A 201 -11.58 13.27 3.62
CA PHE A 201 -11.36 11.83 3.67
C PHE A 201 -10.21 11.38 2.75
N GLU A 202 -10.07 12.01 1.59
CA GLU A 202 -8.90 11.81 0.71
C GLU A 202 -7.61 12.17 1.44
N SER A 203 -7.54 13.34 2.09
CA SER A 203 -6.36 13.76 2.85
C SER A 203 -6.04 12.78 3.98
N ALA A 204 -7.04 12.42 4.81
CA ALA A 204 -6.85 11.44 5.88
C ALA A 204 -6.34 10.09 5.37
N SER A 205 -6.91 9.61 4.27
CA SER A 205 -6.55 8.33 3.68
C SER A 205 -5.16 8.35 3.04
N ARG A 206 -4.74 9.48 2.44
CA ARG A 206 -3.36 9.65 1.96
C ARG A 206 -2.35 9.57 3.11
N SER A 207 -2.64 10.24 4.23
CA SER A 207 -1.78 10.15 5.42
C SER A 207 -1.71 8.72 5.97
N LEU A 208 -2.83 7.99 6.02
CA LEU A 208 -2.81 6.56 6.38
C LEU A 208 -2.01 5.71 5.38
N GLY A 209 -2.10 5.99 4.09
CA GLY A 209 -1.31 5.33 3.05
C GLY A 209 0.19 5.58 3.20
N MET A 210 0.58 6.81 3.59
CA MET A 210 1.98 7.14 3.89
C MET A 210 2.48 6.40 5.13
N ALA A 211 1.69 6.39 6.21
CA ALA A 211 2.03 5.64 7.41
C ALA A 211 2.17 4.13 7.11
N PHE A 212 1.30 3.59 6.27
CA PHE A 212 1.35 2.19 5.81
C PHE A 212 2.65 1.90 5.04
N GLN A 213 3.06 2.76 4.08
CA GLN A 213 4.29 2.56 3.32
C GLN A 213 5.53 2.61 4.21
N MET A 214 5.62 3.61 5.11
CA MET A 214 6.73 3.68 6.06
C MET A 214 6.81 2.45 6.97
N GLN A 215 5.66 1.88 7.33
CA GLN A 215 5.61 0.67 8.14
C GLN A 215 6.06 -0.56 7.34
N ASP A 216 5.75 -0.61 6.05
CA ASP A 216 6.19 -1.68 5.14
C ASP A 216 7.72 -1.64 4.98
N ASP A 217 8.29 -0.45 4.73
CA ASP A 217 9.73 -0.20 4.67
C ASP A 217 10.45 -0.64 5.98
N LEU A 218 9.84 -0.37 7.14
CA LEU A 218 10.37 -0.84 8.43
C LEU A 218 10.27 -2.35 8.57
N GLY A 219 9.17 -2.95 8.12
CA GLY A 219 8.96 -4.40 8.17
C GLY A 219 10.06 -5.14 7.43
N ASP A 220 10.46 -4.67 6.24
CA ASP A 220 11.55 -5.24 5.46
C ASP A 220 12.89 -5.31 6.22
N LEU A 221 13.14 -4.35 7.11
CA LEU A 221 14.37 -4.30 7.91
C LEU A 221 14.31 -5.16 9.17
N VAL A 222 13.15 -5.26 9.83
CA VAL A 222 13.06 -5.79 11.20
C VAL A 222 12.37 -7.14 11.30
N ASP A 223 11.52 -7.51 10.37
CA ASP A 223 10.85 -8.81 10.36
C ASP A 223 11.88 -9.93 10.14
N GLN A 224 11.73 -11.03 10.91
CA GLN A 224 12.63 -12.18 10.84
C GLN A 224 12.22 -13.18 9.74
N ASN A 225 11.49 -12.72 8.71
CA ASN A 225 11.05 -13.55 7.61
C ASN A 225 12.19 -13.80 6.61
N GLN A 226 12.03 -14.80 5.73
CA GLN A 226 13.06 -15.21 4.76
C GLN A 226 13.43 -14.10 3.76
N ASP A 227 12.54 -13.13 3.54
CA ASP A 227 12.72 -12.02 2.58
C ASP A 227 13.29 -10.74 3.22
N ARG A 228 13.78 -10.81 4.45
CA ARG A 228 14.39 -9.67 5.15
C ARG A 228 15.47 -9.00 4.29
N TYR A 229 15.47 -7.65 4.30
CA TYR A 229 16.36 -6.81 3.50
C TYR A 229 16.09 -6.88 1.98
N GLY A 230 14.86 -7.18 1.57
CA GLY A 230 14.41 -7.22 0.19
C GLY A 230 14.67 -5.90 -0.53
N ASP A 231 14.28 -4.78 0.06
CA ASP A 231 14.52 -3.43 -0.47
C ASP A 231 16.00 -3.18 -0.76
N ILE A 232 16.89 -3.62 0.14
CA ILE A 232 18.34 -3.46 -0.05
C ILE A 232 18.84 -4.33 -1.21
N LYS A 233 18.36 -5.58 -1.32
CA LYS A 233 18.71 -6.50 -2.41
C LYS A 233 18.24 -5.97 -3.77
N GLU A 234 17.03 -5.41 -3.82
CA GLU A 234 16.40 -4.86 -5.01
C GLU A 234 16.87 -3.44 -5.32
N ARG A 235 17.70 -2.87 -4.43
CA ARG A 235 18.22 -1.50 -4.50
C ARG A 235 17.13 -0.43 -4.43
N ASN A 236 16.05 -0.71 -3.72
CA ASN A 236 14.99 0.24 -3.47
C ASN A 236 15.37 1.14 -2.28
N PRO A 237 15.50 2.45 -2.46
CA PRO A 237 15.89 3.36 -1.39
C PRO A 237 14.70 3.60 -0.44
N SER A 238 14.53 2.73 0.55
CA SER A 238 13.48 2.86 1.58
C SER A 238 13.79 3.98 2.56
N LEU A 239 12.74 4.54 3.21
CA LEU A 239 12.92 5.71 4.09
C LEU A 239 13.94 5.48 5.20
N PRO A 240 13.94 4.36 5.96
CA PRO A 240 14.93 4.15 7.00
C PRO A 240 16.35 4.04 6.46
N VAL A 241 16.56 3.47 5.27
CA VAL A 241 17.87 3.43 4.60
C VAL A 241 18.36 4.84 4.31
N LEU A 242 17.53 5.68 3.72
CA LEU A 242 17.87 7.06 3.38
C LEU A 242 18.18 7.91 4.62
N LEU A 243 17.38 7.78 5.69
CA LEU A 243 17.61 8.47 6.95
C LEU A 243 18.93 8.04 7.64
N ALA A 244 19.31 6.76 7.50
CA ALA A 244 20.58 6.26 8.00
C ALA A 244 21.75 6.79 7.17
N CYS A 245 21.63 6.83 5.85
CA CYS A 245 22.61 7.41 4.94
C CYS A 245 22.82 8.92 5.18
N GLU A 246 21.73 9.66 5.42
CA GLU A 246 21.79 11.08 5.81
C GLU A 246 22.57 11.28 7.11
N GLN A 247 22.36 10.41 8.10
CA GLN A 247 23.04 10.46 9.39
C GLN A 247 24.52 10.08 9.31
N GLN A 248 24.87 9.13 8.42
CA GLN A 248 26.20 8.54 8.32
C GLN A 248 26.71 8.53 6.86
N PRO A 249 27.48 9.55 6.42
CA PRO A 249 28.02 9.60 5.05
C PRO A 249 28.86 8.38 4.65
N ALA A 250 29.56 7.75 5.62
CA ALA A 250 30.30 6.51 5.36
C ALA A 250 29.37 5.34 5.01
N LEU A 251 28.18 5.27 5.61
CA LEU A 251 27.17 4.27 5.27
C LEU A 251 26.58 4.54 3.88
N ALA A 252 26.31 5.80 3.55
CA ALA A 252 25.86 6.19 2.20
C ALA A 252 26.86 5.74 1.11
N ALA A 253 28.17 5.93 1.36
CA ALA A 253 29.22 5.47 0.44
C ALA A 253 29.21 3.93 0.27
N ARG A 254 29.01 3.19 1.35
CA ARG A 254 28.89 1.70 1.31
C ARG A 254 27.66 1.26 0.52
N PHE A 255 26.52 1.92 0.67
CA PHE A 255 25.33 1.66 -0.14
C PHE A 255 25.59 1.93 -1.62
N ALA A 256 26.16 3.09 -1.96
CA ALA A 256 26.48 3.46 -3.34
C ALA A 256 27.45 2.44 -3.99
N GLU A 257 28.47 2.00 -3.28
CA GLU A 257 29.39 0.96 -3.73
C GLU A 257 28.69 -0.37 -3.94
N THR A 258 27.91 -0.84 -2.95
CA THR A 258 27.21 -2.14 -3.02
C THR A 258 26.17 -2.15 -4.14
N TRP A 259 25.41 -1.07 -4.29
CA TRP A 259 24.37 -0.97 -5.32
C TRP A 259 24.93 -0.77 -6.74
N SER A 260 26.20 -0.36 -6.87
CA SER A 260 26.91 -0.31 -8.15
C SER A 260 27.48 -1.66 -8.58
N ASN A 261 27.65 -2.60 -7.65
CA ASN A 261 28.23 -3.93 -7.87
C ASN A 261 27.16 -5.02 -7.79
N LEU A 262 26.57 -5.39 -8.94
CA LEU A 262 25.49 -6.36 -9.03
C LEU A 262 25.97 -7.80 -9.24
N PRO A 263 25.22 -8.80 -8.78
CA PRO A 263 24.01 -8.70 -7.92
C PRO A 263 24.34 -8.38 -6.46
N VAL A 264 23.42 -7.73 -5.75
CA VAL A 264 23.56 -7.53 -4.30
C VAL A 264 23.38 -8.87 -3.58
N THR A 265 24.40 -9.32 -2.89
CA THR A 265 24.36 -10.61 -2.17
C THR A 265 23.55 -10.50 -0.87
N ALA A 266 23.01 -11.62 -0.40
CA ALA A 266 22.28 -11.68 0.86
C ALA A 266 23.15 -11.22 2.05
N ASP A 267 24.45 -11.56 2.07
CA ASP A 267 25.39 -11.13 3.11
C ASP A 267 25.63 -9.61 3.06
N SER A 268 25.82 -9.03 1.87
CA SER A 268 25.98 -7.58 1.73
C SER A 268 24.72 -6.83 2.18
N ALA A 269 23.53 -7.31 1.79
CA ALA A 269 22.26 -6.72 2.20
C ALA A 269 22.07 -6.81 3.73
N ARG A 270 22.41 -7.95 4.35
CA ARG A 270 22.36 -8.13 5.80
C ARG A 270 23.29 -7.15 6.53
N LEU A 271 24.56 -7.05 6.10
CA LEU A 271 25.55 -6.16 6.73
C LEU A 271 25.13 -4.67 6.61
N LEU A 272 24.52 -4.28 5.51
CA LEU A 272 24.00 -2.93 5.33
C LEU A 272 22.75 -2.70 6.19
N GLY A 273 21.81 -3.66 6.20
CA GLY A 273 20.60 -3.59 7.00
C GLY A 273 20.89 -3.52 8.51
N GLU A 274 21.84 -4.32 9.01
CA GLU A 274 22.31 -4.26 10.40
C GLU A 274 22.91 -2.88 10.71
N ALA A 275 23.70 -2.31 9.80
CA ALA A 275 24.27 -0.97 9.96
C ALA A 275 23.18 0.14 9.96
N VAL A 276 22.08 -0.03 9.22
CA VAL A 276 20.91 0.87 9.31
C VAL A 276 20.27 0.77 10.69
N LEU A 277 20.10 -0.44 11.22
CA LEU A 277 19.52 -0.68 12.55
C LEU A 277 20.36 -0.10 13.68
N ASP A 278 21.68 0.06 13.52
CA ASP A 278 22.58 0.70 14.47
C ASP A 278 22.47 2.25 14.49
N THR A 279 21.62 2.83 13.64
CA THR A 279 21.36 4.28 13.60
C THR A 279 20.05 4.65 14.32
N THR A 280 19.72 5.96 14.32
CA THR A 280 18.40 6.44 14.77
C THR A 280 17.33 6.40 13.67
N ALA A 281 17.62 5.83 12.51
CA ALA A 281 16.72 5.86 11.35
C ALA A 281 15.38 5.18 11.61
N VAL A 282 15.38 4.06 12.35
CA VAL A 282 14.15 3.37 12.76
C VAL A 282 13.27 4.29 13.61
N ASP A 283 13.84 4.93 14.63
CA ASP A 283 13.10 5.85 15.49
C ASP A 283 12.55 7.06 14.72
N ARG A 284 13.36 7.65 13.84
CA ARG A 284 12.94 8.76 12.96
C ARG A 284 11.80 8.35 12.02
N THR A 285 11.85 7.13 11.48
CA THR A 285 10.77 6.61 10.63
C THR A 285 9.49 6.40 11.43
N LEU A 286 9.59 5.83 12.64
CA LEU A 286 8.43 5.67 13.54
C LEU A 286 7.80 7.01 13.93
N GLU A 287 8.61 8.04 14.18
CA GLU A 287 8.11 9.41 14.41
C GLU A 287 7.37 9.96 13.19
N ALA A 288 7.85 9.65 11.97
CA ALA A 288 7.15 10.04 10.75
C ALA A 288 5.81 9.31 10.60
N VAL A 289 5.74 8.00 10.90
CA VAL A 289 4.48 7.23 10.95
C VAL A 289 3.49 7.90 11.90
N LEU A 290 3.93 8.22 13.12
CA LEU A 290 3.06 8.85 14.13
C LEU A 290 2.55 10.22 13.69
N ARG A 291 3.36 11.02 12.98
CA ARG A 291 2.93 12.30 12.41
C ARG A 291 1.83 12.11 11.37
N ASP A 292 2.02 11.22 10.40
CA ASP A 292 1.00 10.97 9.36
C ASP A 292 -0.30 10.40 9.97
N VAL A 293 -0.22 9.56 11.01
CA VAL A 293 -1.41 9.11 11.76
C VAL A 293 -2.10 10.27 12.47
N ALA A 294 -1.35 11.20 13.06
CA ALA A 294 -1.91 12.39 13.70
C ALA A 294 -2.60 13.31 12.67
N ASP A 295 -2.01 13.49 11.49
CA ASP A 295 -2.62 14.26 10.40
C ASP A 295 -3.93 13.63 9.92
N ALA A 296 -3.97 12.29 9.79
CA ALA A 296 -5.19 11.56 9.47
C ALA A 296 -6.27 11.77 10.55
N ARG A 297 -5.89 11.73 11.84
CA ARG A 297 -6.79 11.98 12.96
C ARG A 297 -7.36 13.41 12.92
N ALA A 298 -6.52 14.39 12.66
CA ALA A 298 -6.93 15.79 12.55
C ALA A 298 -7.95 15.99 11.39
N ALA A 299 -7.71 15.35 10.24
CA ALA A 299 -8.62 15.41 9.10
C ALA A 299 -9.99 14.74 9.38
N LEU A 300 -10.04 13.68 10.21
CA LEU A 300 -11.27 12.98 10.59
C LEU A 300 -11.93 13.56 11.87
N ALA A 301 -11.32 14.55 12.53
CA ALA A 301 -11.83 15.12 13.79
C ALA A 301 -13.30 15.62 13.71
N PRO A 302 -13.78 16.23 12.61
CA PRO A 302 -15.19 16.63 12.50
C PRO A 302 -16.19 15.46 12.56
N ASP A 303 -15.74 14.25 12.25
CA ASP A 303 -16.55 13.02 12.21
C ASP A 303 -16.26 12.09 13.42
N ALA A 304 -15.43 12.50 14.38
CA ALA A 304 -14.93 11.67 15.49
C ALA A 304 -16.03 11.06 16.39
N GLY A 305 -17.23 11.67 16.44
CA GLY A 305 -18.36 11.11 17.17
C GLY A 305 -19.07 9.93 16.50
N HIS A 306 -18.71 9.59 15.26
CA HIS A 306 -19.33 8.48 14.54
C HIS A 306 -18.68 7.15 14.94
N PRO A 307 -19.43 6.10 15.32
CA PRO A 307 -18.87 4.82 15.81
C PRO A 307 -17.92 4.13 14.83
N ALA A 308 -18.11 4.31 13.51
CA ALA A 308 -17.23 3.74 12.50
C ALA A 308 -15.83 4.39 12.49
N VAL A 309 -15.64 5.57 13.09
CA VAL A 309 -14.31 6.19 13.21
C VAL A 309 -13.41 5.38 14.14
N ASP A 310 -13.95 4.83 15.23
CA ASP A 310 -13.18 3.92 16.11
C ASP A 310 -12.74 2.66 15.34
N LEU A 311 -13.59 2.16 14.43
CA LEU A 311 -13.24 1.02 13.58
C LEU A 311 -12.14 1.36 12.56
N ILE A 312 -12.13 2.61 12.04
CA ILE A 312 -11.04 3.09 11.16
C ILE A 312 -9.72 3.07 11.92
N TRP A 313 -9.71 3.51 13.19
CA TRP A 313 -8.49 3.48 14.00
C TRP A 313 -8.05 2.07 14.36
N ALA A 314 -8.98 1.19 14.74
CA ALA A 314 -8.69 -0.22 14.96
C ALA A 314 -8.14 -0.90 13.69
N PHE A 315 -8.69 -0.56 12.53
CA PHE A 315 -8.18 -1.00 11.23
C PHE A 315 -6.78 -0.45 10.95
N ALA A 316 -6.56 0.86 11.12
CA ALA A 316 -5.24 1.49 10.93
C ALA A 316 -4.20 0.85 11.87
N GLU A 317 -4.51 0.65 13.16
CA GLU A 317 -3.64 -0.05 14.11
C GLU A 317 -3.35 -1.50 13.71
N SER A 318 -4.25 -2.14 12.97
CA SER A 318 -4.03 -3.48 12.44
C SER A 318 -3.12 -3.53 11.22
N LEU A 319 -3.07 -2.45 10.44
CA LEU A 319 -2.17 -2.31 9.30
C LEU A 319 -0.77 -1.87 9.72
N LEU A 320 -0.72 -0.99 10.72
CA LEU A 320 0.51 -0.48 11.30
C LEU A 320 0.93 -1.43 12.43
N ALA A 321 1.99 -2.21 12.22
CA ALA A 321 2.55 -3.03 13.30
C ALA A 321 2.88 -2.12 14.51
N ASP A 322 2.74 -2.67 15.74
CA ASP A 322 3.07 -1.88 16.96
C ASP A 322 4.54 -1.41 16.88
N PRO A 323 4.80 -0.10 16.82
CA PRO A 323 6.16 0.43 16.77
C PRO A 323 7.06 -0.07 17.90
N ARG A 324 6.47 -0.41 19.06
CA ARG A 324 7.20 -0.94 20.21
C ARG A 324 7.72 -2.36 19.98
N ARG A 325 7.08 -3.15 19.09
CA ARG A 325 7.55 -4.50 18.73
C ARG A 325 8.77 -4.47 17.83
N VAL A 326 8.97 -3.41 17.08
CA VAL A 326 10.18 -3.17 16.29
C VAL A 326 11.40 -2.97 17.21
N ARG A 327 11.18 -2.42 18.42
CA ARG A 327 12.26 -2.13 19.39
C ARG A 327 12.64 -3.31 20.28
N THR A 328 11.72 -4.19 20.64
CA THR A 328 11.93 -5.22 21.66
C THR A 328 12.99 -6.27 21.30
N PRO A 329 13.09 -6.79 20.07
CA PRO A 329 14.13 -7.76 19.72
C PRO A 329 15.53 -7.18 19.58
N TRP A 330 15.64 -5.85 19.41
CA TRP A 330 16.92 -5.18 19.15
C TRP A 330 17.66 -4.78 20.44
N ARG A 331 16.94 -4.31 21.46
CA ARG A 331 17.52 -3.85 22.73
C ARG A 331 17.85 -4.95 23.74
N ASP A 332 17.29 -6.14 23.58
CA ASP A 332 17.58 -7.30 24.43
C ASP A 332 18.85 -8.07 24.00
N ARG A 333 19.70 -7.48 23.19
CA ARG A 333 20.98 -8.04 22.73
C ARG A 333 22.21 -7.39 23.38
N GLU A 334 22.02 -6.57 24.44
CA GLU A 334 23.11 -6.10 25.31
C GLU A 334 23.29 -7.02 26.52
#